data_8b5ff88f43bdef52ad30c9bcaa9bce5e
#
_entry.id   8b5ff88f43bdef52ad30c9bcaa9bce5e
#
_cell.length_a   1.000
_cell.length_b   1.000
_cell.length_c   1.000
_cell.angle_alpha   90.00
_cell.angle_beta   90.00
_cell.angle_gamma   90.00
#
_symmetry.space_group_name_H-M   'P 1'
#
loop_
_entity.id
_entity.type
_entity.pdbx_description
1 polymer ?
#
loop_
_entity_poly.entity_id
_entity_poly.type
_entity_poly.pdbx_seq_one_letter_code
_entity_poly.pdbx_strand_id
1 'polypeptide(L)'
;MFLAVALGASAKFRWGPTVGANFSRMYWSQGLFESDMRPGYSVGVQCEVMIPGIGFGIDFALKYANRGGKCCFGDQFIWSSDGIENTNLRLHTLQVPINVRFKWTRMNGFENYLAPFVYAGPQFNFNVANSKCDAIKKNTLAVVLEVGLGVEIYKRYQISAGYVWDMTDDVRTTKLDDFNGHVQGWMIDFAVLF
;
A
#
# COMPACT_ATOMS: atom_id res chain seq x y z
N MET A 1 16.88 -16.57 -18.49
CA MET A 1 17.92 -17.26 -17.69
C MET A 1 19.14 -16.39 -17.33
N PHE A 2 19.29 -15.19 -17.88
CA PHE A 2 20.42 -14.30 -17.60
C PHE A 2 20.28 -13.40 -16.36
N LEU A 3 19.07 -13.16 -15.84
CA LEU A 3 18.85 -12.30 -14.67
C LEU A 3 19.22 -12.98 -13.34
N ALA A 4 19.16 -14.29 -13.27
CA ALA A 4 19.46 -15.05 -12.04
C ALA A 4 20.96 -15.15 -11.71
N VAL A 5 21.82 -14.98 -12.69
CA VAL A 5 23.29 -15.14 -12.51
C VAL A 5 23.94 -13.85 -11.98
N ALA A 6 23.32 -12.67 -12.24
CA ALA A 6 23.85 -11.39 -11.74
C ALA A 6 23.55 -11.13 -10.26
N LEU A 7 22.59 -11.82 -9.68
CA LEU A 7 22.22 -11.69 -8.25
C LEU A 7 23.17 -12.45 -7.29
N GLY A 8 24.03 -13.32 -7.83
CA GLY A 8 24.84 -14.22 -7.00
C GLY A 8 26.13 -13.64 -6.41
N ALA A 9 26.60 -12.47 -6.85
CA ALA A 9 27.97 -12.09 -6.52
C ALA A 9 28.15 -11.08 -5.38
N SER A 10 27.13 -10.32 -4.92
CA SER A 10 27.28 -9.35 -3.82
C SER A 10 26.00 -8.62 -3.43
N ALA A 11 24.82 -9.18 -3.66
CA ALA A 11 23.57 -8.55 -3.23
C ALA A 11 23.54 -8.45 -1.70
N LYS A 12 23.37 -7.25 -1.16
CA LYS A 12 23.16 -7.06 0.28
C LYS A 12 21.69 -7.29 0.58
N PHE A 13 21.40 -8.37 1.27
CA PHE A 13 20.09 -8.68 1.81
C PHE A 13 19.94 -8.09 3.20
N ARG A 14 18.87 -7.35 3.43
CA ARG A 14 18.50 -6.82 4.74
C ARG A 14 17.03 -7.05 4.95
N TRP A 15 16.64 -7.25 6.18
CA TRP A 15 15.24 -7.43 6.55
C TRP A 15 14.95 -6.80 7.91
N GLY A 16 13.69 -6.57 8.21
CA GLY A 16 13.30 -6.07 9.52
C GLY A 16 11.83 -5.71 9.63
N PRO A 17 11.38 -5.36 10.83
CA PRO A 17 10.01 -4.95 11.07
C PRO A 17 9.72 -3.60 10.42
N THR A 18 8.48 -3.45 9.98
CA THR A 18 7.93 -2.20 9.47
C THR A 18 6.59 -1.90 10.11
N VAL A 19 6.36 -0.63 10.41
CA VAL A 19 5.08 -0.10 10.88
C VAL A 19 4.74 1.14 10.08
N GLY A 20 3.46 1.38 9.84
CA GLY A 20 3.06 2.54 9.06
C GLY A 20 1.68 3.04 9.41
N ALA A 21 1.41 4.26 8.96
CA ALA A 21 0.11 4.88 8.92
C ALA A 21 -0.34 5.01 7.47
N ASN A 22 -1.59 4.70 7.20
CA ASN A 22 -2.19 4.90 5.90
C ASN A 22 -3.40 5.83 6.01
N PHE A 23 -3.57 6.66 4.99
CA PHE A 23 -4.68 7.60 4.86
C PHE A 23 -5.39 7.28 3.56
N SER A 24 -6.43 6.47 3.62
CA SER A 24 -7.14 5.97 2.45
C SER A 24 -8.47 6.66 2.27
N ARG A 25 -8.82 6.89 1.01
CA ARG A 25 -10.11 7.40 0.57
C ARG A 25 -10.67 6.46 -0.50
N MET A 26 -11.95 6.22 -0.45
CA MET A 26 -12.65 5.43 -1.46
C MET A 26 -13.18 6.35 -2.54
N TYR A 27 -12.86 6.06 -3.80
CA TYR A 27 -13.36 6.74 -4.98
C TYR A 27 -14.33 5.83 -5.71
N TRP A 28 -15.51 6.37 -6.03
CA TRP A 28 -16.53 5.66 -6.78
C TRP A 28 -16.56 6.19 -8.21
N SER A 29 -16.63 5.30 -9.20
CA SER A 29 -16.51 5.63 -10.63
C SER A 29 -17.55 6.64 -11.15
N GLN A 30 -18.65 6.89 -10.44
CA GLN A 30 -19.70 7.80 -10.88
C GLN A 30 -19.99 8.98 -9.93
N GLY A 31 -19.12 9.25 -8.94
CA GLY A 31 -19.24 10.45 -8.09
C GLY A 31 -20.48 10.51 -7.19
N LEU A 32 -21.22 9.40 -7.03
CA LEU A 32 -22.49 9.33 -6.30
C LEU A 32 -22.32 9.33 -4.77
N PHE A 33 -21.12 9.03 -4.27
CA PHE A 33 -20.85 8.99 -2.85
C PHE A 33 -19.58 9.77 -2.53
N GLU A 34 -19.67 10.67 -1.59
CA GLU A 34 -18.50 11.29 -0.99
C GLU A 34 -17.95 10.35 0.07
N SER A 35 -16.65 10.08 0.02
CA SER A 35 -15.95 9.30 1.02
C SER A 35 -14.89 10.17 1.68
N ASP A 36 -14.96 10.28 3.00
CA ASP A 36 -13.95 10.97 3.78
C ASP A 36 -12.68 10.14 3.92
N MET A 37 -11.54 10.84 3.96
CA MET A 37 -10.24 10.22 4.22
C MET A 37 -10.22 9.59 5.61
N ARG A 38 -9.79 8.34 5.67
CA ARG A 38 -9.73 7.59 6.92
C ARG A 38 -8.31 7.20 7.26
N PRO A 39 -7.85 7.47 8.50
CA PRO A 39 -6.59 6.95 9.00
C PRO A 39 -6.71 5.45 9.28
N GLY A 40 -5.69 4.71 8.90
CA GLY A 40 -5.47 3.31 9.19
C GLY A 40 -4.02 3.07 9.59
N TYR A 41 -3.68 1.82 9.85
CA TYR A 41 -2.34 1.42 10.22
C TYR A 41 -1.90 0.18 9.45
N SER A 42 -0.60 0.01 9.34
CA SER A 42 0.02 -1.20 8.80
C SER A 42 1.14 -1.68 9.72
N VAL A 43 1.33 -2.99 9.75
CA VAL A 43 2.42 -3.63 10.50
C VAL A 43 2.88 -4.87 9.74
N GLY A 44 4.19 -5.10 9.69
CA GLY A 44 4.70 -6.24 8.95
C GLY A 44 6.22 -6.39 8.99
N VAL A 45 6.72 -7.09 7.99
CA VAL A 45 8.16 -7.30 7.78
C VAL A 45 8.49 -6.84 6.37
N GLN A 46 9.59 -6.12 6.24
CA GLN A 46 10.15 -5.66 4.97
C GLN A 46 11.51 -6.31 4.73
N CYS A 47 11.78 -6.63 3.48
CA CYS A 47 13.05 -7.15 3.00
C CYS A 47 13.56 -6.25 1.88
N GLU A 48 14.85 -6.02 1.85
CA GLU A 48 15.53 -5.22 0.84
C GLU A 48 16.70 -6.01 0.26
N VAL A 49 16.78 -6.06 -1.06
CA VAL A 49 17.89 -6.66 -1.81
C VAL A 49 18.51 -5.58 -2.67
N MET A 50 19.70 -5.12 -2.30
CA MET A 50 20.40 -4.03 -3.02
C MET A 50 21.57 -4.56 -3.82
N ILE A 51 21.73 -4.06 -5.05
CA ILE A 51 22.89 -4.30 -5.91
C ILE A 51 23.98 -3.28 -5.53
N PRO A 52 25.13 -3.71 -4.99
CA PRO A 52 26.20 -2.80 -4.60
C PRO A 52 26.72 -1.97 -5.78
N GLY A 53 27.01 -0.72 -5.51
CA GLY A 53 27.66 0.19 -6.46
C GLY A 53 26.76 0.87 -7.47
N ILE A 54 25.55 0.35 -7.75
CA ILE A 54 24.63 0.94 -8.72
C ILE A 54 23.51 1.73 -8.03
N GLY A 55 23.16 1.36 -6.79
CA GLY A 55 22.06 1.99 -6.03
C GLY A 55 20.67 1.45 -6.36
N PHE A 56 20.58 0.48 -7.27
CA PHE A 56 19.31 -0.20 -7.56
C PHE A 56 19.11 -1.40 -6.65
N GLY A 57 17.85 -1.68 -6.34
CA GLY A 57 17.45 -2.83 -5.55
C GLY A 57 15.99 -3.18 -5.74
N ILE A 58 15.58 -4.25 -5.06
CA ILE A 58 14.19 -4.70 -5.00
C ILE A 58 13.81 -4.78 -3.53
N ASP A 59 12.66 -4.22 -3.21
CA ASP A 59 12.03 -4.34 -1.91
C ASP A 59 10.82 -5.24 -2.03
N PHE A 60 10.63 -6.06 -1.04
CA PHE A 60 9.38 -6.77 -0.84
C PHE A 60 9.01 -6.76 0.65
N ALA A 61 7.73 -6.71 0.92
CA ALA A 61 7.25 -6.76 2.29
C ALA A 61 6.01 -7.65 2.40
N LEU A 62 5.74 -8.07 3.61
CA LEU A 62 4.49 -8.67 4.00
C LEU A 62 3.93 -7.84 5.14
N LYS A 63 2.84 -7.09 4.86
CA LYS A 63 2.23 -6.16 5.80
C LYS A 63 0.76 -6.54 6.03
N TYR A 64 0.34 -6.50 7.26
CA TYR A 64 -1.09 -6.47 7.60
C TYR A 64 -1.51 -5.01 7.72
N ALA A 65 -2.57 -4.62 7.04
CA ALA A 65 -3.08 -3.26 7.05
C ALA A 65 -4.58 -3.21 7.33
N ASN A 66 -4.97 -2.22 8.13
CA ASN A 66 -6.36 -1.83 8.28
C ASN A 66 -6.58 -0.60 7.38
N ARG A 67 -7.35 -0.78 6.31
CA ARG A 67 -7.69 0.26 5.33
C ARG A 67 -9.21 0.46 5.32
N GLY A 68 -9.66 1.49 4.63
CA GLY A 68 -11.09 1.68 4.41
C GLY A 68 -11.46 3.14 4.17
N GLY A 69 -12.76 3.37 4.07
CA GLY A 69 -13.36 4.69 3.93
C GLY A 69 -14.62 4.78 4.76
N LYS A 70 -15.06 5.99 5.03
CA LYS A 70 -16.36 6.25 5.61
C LYS A 70 -17.34 6.42 4.45
N CYS A 71 -18.27 5.48 4.28
CA CYS A 71 -19.27 5.51 3.22
C CYS A 71 -20.57 6.09 3.78
N CYS A 72 -21.01 7.22 3.20
CA CYS A 72 -22.28 7.88 3.54
C CYS A 72 -23.38 7.36 2.62
N PHE A 73 -23.93 6.18 2.92
CA PHE A 73 -25.02 5.59 2.12
C PHE A 73 -26.40 6.23 2.43
N GLY A 74 -26.56 6.84 3.63
CA GLY A 74 -27.82 7.36 4.12
C GLY A 74 -28.42 8.54 3.33
N ASP A 75 -27.63 9.21 2.50
CA ASP A 75 -28.08 10.35 1.69
C ASP A 75 -28.77 9.95 0.38
N GLN A 76 -28.78 8.66 0.03
CA GLN A 76 -29.39 8.12 -1.17
C GLN A 76 -30.63 7.28 -0.82
N PHE A 77 -31.76 7.65 -1.41
CA PHE A 77 -33.09 7.04 -1.18
C PHE A 77 -33.12 5.52 -1.43
N ILE A 78 -32.34 5.01 -2.38
CA ILE A 78 -32.30 3.58 -2.75
C ILE A 78 -31.72 2.72 -1.61
N TRP A 79 -30.80 3.26 -0.81
CA TRP A 79 -30.15 2.55 0.28
C TRP A 79 -30.81 2.81 1.64
N SER A 80 -31.32 4.00 1.84
CA SER A 80 -32.05 4.35 3.07
C SER A 80 -33.37 3.59 3.21
N SER A 81 -34.03 3.23 2.10
CA SER A 81 -35.25 2.40 2.10
C SER A 81 -34.99 0.96 2.59
N ASP A 82 -33.76 0.46 2.46
CA ASP A 82 -33.37 -0.86 2.97
C ASP A 82 -32.75 -0.82 4.38
N GLY A 83 -32.77 0.35 5.05
CA GLY A 83 -32.22 0.51 6.40
C GLY A 83 -30.69 0.53 6.46
N ILE A 84 -30.02 0.82 5.35
CA ILE A 84 -28.55 0.90 5.29
C ILE A 84 -28.13 2.33 5.66
N GLU A 85 -27.66 2.48 6.89
CA GLU A 85 -27.12 3.74 7.42
C GLU A 85 -25.65 3.96 7.04
N ASN A 86 -25.13 5.16 7.35
CA ASN A 86 -23.73 5.51 7.19
C ASN A 86 -22.82 4.51 7.89
N THR A 87 -22.00 3.79 7.13
CA THR A 87 -21.18 2.70 7.66
C THR A 87 -19.68 2.98 7.45
N ASN A 88 -18.92 2.79 8.53
CA ASN A 88 -17.46 2.78 8.47
C ASN A 88 -16.98 1.44 7.89
N LEU A 89 -16.63 1.42 6.62
CA LEU A 89 -16.07 0.23 5.99
C LEU A 89 -14.62 0.02 6.47
N ARG A 90 -14.37 -1.10 7.13
CA ARG A 90 -13.02 -1.54 7.53
C ARG A 90 -12.62 -2.75 6.70
N LEU A 91 -11.53 -2.61 5.96
CA LEU A 91 -10.92 -3.68 5.19
C LEU A 91 -9.62 -4.10 5.87
N HIS A 92 -9.59 -5.34 6.31
CA HIS A 92 -8.39 -5.98 6.83
C HIS A 92 -7.68 -6.65 5.66
N THR A 93 -6.51 -6.16 5.30
CA THR A 93 -5.84 -6.51 4.08
C THR A 93 -4.43 -7.01 4.39
N LEU A 94 -4.05 -8.13 3.80
CA LEU A 94 -2.67 -8.57 3.73
C LEU A 94 -2.05 -7.99 2.46
N GLN A 95 -1.01 -7.19 2.62
CA GLN A 95 -0.35 -6.46 1.53
C GLN A 95 1.01 -7.09 1.24
N VAL A 96 1.27 -7.33 -0.04
CA VAL A 96 2.54 -7.83 -0.55
C VAL A 96 3.04 -6.87 -1.63
N PRO A 97 3.71 -5.76 -1.26
CA PRO A 97 4.36 -4.89 -2.22
C PRO A 97 5.65 -5.54 -2.76
N ILE A 98 5.92 -5.32 -4.05
CA ILE A 98 7.15 -5.70 -4.72
C ILE A 98 7.62 -4.48 -5.49
N ASN A 99 8.59 -3.74 -4.95
CA ASN A 99 9.00 -2.46 -5.48
C ASN A 99 10.42 -2.51 -6.03
N VAL A 100 10.64 -1.84 -7.16
CA VAL A 100 11.97 -1.47 -7.59
C VAL A 100 12.36 -0.21 -6.83
N ARG A 101 13.55 -0.23 -6.26
CA ARG A 101 14.11 0.88 -5.48
C ARG A 101 15.35 1.43 -6.13
N PHE A 102 15.48 2.75 -6.10
CA PHE A 102 16.72 3.44 -6.38
C PHE A 102 17.15 4.25 -5.17
N LYS A 103 18.34 3.98 -4.65
CA LYS A 103 18.93 4.65 -3.50
C LYS A 103 20.17 5.40 -3.93
N TRP A 104 20.28 6.66 -3.55
CA TRP A 104 21.50 7.45 -3.77
C TRP A 104 22.60 6.97 -2.83
N THR A 105 23.61 6.28 -3.41
CA THR A 105 24.72 5.67 -2.65
C THR A 105 26.06 6.36 -2.92
N ARG A 106 26.08 7.46 -3.69
CA ARG A 106 27.29 8.20 -4.06
C ARG A 106 27.16 9.66 -3.66
N MET A 107 27.26 9.94 -2.34
CA MET A 107 27.11 11.28 -1.78
C MET A 107 28.34 11.68 -0.94
N ASN A 108 29.57 11.30 -1.40
CA ASN A 108 30.83 11.63 -0.72
C ASN A 108 30.87 11.23 0.77
N GLY A 109 30.25 10.10 1.14
CA GLY A 109 30.22 9.59 2.51
C GLY A 109 28.99 10.03 3.31
N PHE A 110 28.21 10.99 2.81
CA PHE A 110 26.96 11.43 3.47
C PHE A 110 25.90 10.32 3.48
N GLU A 111 25.94 9.42 2.49
CA GLU A 111 25.08 8.22 2.40
C GLU A 111 25.20 7.28 3.61
N ASN A 112 26.25 7.39 4.42
CA ASN A 112 26.40 6.60 5.64
C ASN A 112 25.45 7.10 6.74
N TYR A 113 25.11 8.38 6.72
CA TYR A 113 24.24 9.03 7.69
C TYR A 113 22.81 9.15 7.17
N LEU A 114 22.67 9.56 5.91
CA LEU A 114 21.37 9.80 5.28
C LEU A 114 21.44 9.46 3.79
N ALA A 115 20.67 8.47 3.35
CA ALA A 115 20.57 8.08 1.95
C ALA A 115 19.12 8.21 1.49
N PRO A 116 18.80 9.18 0.63
CA PRO A 116 17.48 9.27 0.03
C PRO A 116 17.27 8.13 -0.96
N PHE A 117 16.02 7.69 -1.09
CA PHE A 117 15.62 6.67 -2.06
C PHE A 117 14.23 6.96 -2.62
N VAL A 118 14.00 6.44 -3.80
CA VAL A 118 12.67 6.39 -4.43
C VAL A 118 12.34 4.95 -4.75
N TYR A 119 11.06 4.63 -4.76
CA TYR A 119 10.60 3.29 -5.08
C TYR A 119 9.28 3.33 -5.83
N ALA A 120 9.06 2.32 -6.65
CA ALA A 120 7.81 2.12 -7.35
C ALA A 120 7.62 0.64 -7.67
N GLY A 121 6.36 0.18 -7.63
CA GLY A 121 6.05 -1.20 -8.02
C GLY A 121 4.61 -1.61 -7.73
N PRO A 122 4.25 -2.81 -8.15
CA PRO A 122 2.95 -3.39 -7.84
C PRO A 122 2.87 -3.82 -6.37
N GLN A 123 1.71 -3.59 -5.77
CA GLN A 123 1.34 -4.12 -4.47
C GLN A 123 0.12 -5.01 -4.62
N PHE A 124 0.20 -6.21 -4.11
CA PHE A 124 -0.88 -7.18 -4.09
C PHE A 124 -1.60 -7.11 -2.74
N ASN A 125 -2.89 -6.83 -2.77
CA ASN A 125 -3.73 -6.69 -1.59
C ASN A 125 -4.69 -7.88 -1.50
N PHE A 126 -4.54 -8.70 -0.48
CA PHE A 126 -5.44 -9.80 -0.18
C PHE A 126 -6.40 -9.37 0.93
N ASN A 127 -7.67 -9.23 0.60
CA ASN A 127 -8.70 -8.86 1.56
C ASN A 127 -9.07 -10.06 2.43
N VAL A 128 -8.62 -10.08 3.68
CA VAL A 128 -8.80 -11.21 4.62
C VAL A 128 -10.14 -11.11 5.36
N ALA A 129 -10.49 -9.92 5.84
CA ALA A 129 -11.73 -9.68 6.57
C ALA A 129 -12.25 -8.26 6.32
N ASN A 130 -13.57 -8.09 6.45
CA ASN A 130 -14.21 -6.77 6.37
C ASN A 130 -15.33 -6.65 7.41
N SER A 131 -15.75 -5.43 7.72
CA SER A 131 -17.01 -5.20 8.40
C SER A 131 -18.14 -5.78 7.54
N LYS A 132 -19.07 -6.50 8.16
CA LYS A 132 -20.24 -7.06 7.47
C LYS A 132 -21.07 -5.90 6.90
N CYS A 133 -21.08 -5.78 5.58
CA CYS A 133 -21.95 -4.87 4.86
C CYS A 133 -22.56 -5.69 3.71
N ASP A 134 -23.85 -6.02 3.81
CA ASP A 134 -24.54 -6.88 2.85
C ASP A 134 -24.70 -6.23 1.45
N ALA A 135 -24.43 -4.93 1.37
CA ALA A 135 -24.49 -4.15 0.12
C ALA A 135 -23.27 -4.32 -0.79
N ILE A 136 -22.16 -4.90 -0.31
CA ILE A 136 -20.85 -4.82 -0.98
C ILE A 136 -20.24 -6.21 -1.14
N LYS A 137 -19.97 -6.58 -2.39
CA LYS A 137 -19.19 -7.77 -2.76
C LYS A 137 -17.73 -7.38 -2.95
N LYS A 138 -16.83 -7.94 -2.16
CA LYS A 138 -15.39 -7.67 -2.23
C LYS A 138 -14.68 -8.54 -3.25
N ASN A 139 -13.66 -8.01 -3.88
CA ASN A 139 -12.65 -8.83 -4.56
C ASN A 139 -11.64 -9.36 -3.54
N THR A 140 -11.30 -10.64 -3.67
CA THR A 140 -10.32 -11.28 -2.77
C THR A 140 -8.90 -10.74 -3.01
N LEU A 141 -8.58 -10.39 -4.25
CA LEU A 141 -7.29 -9.87 -4.69
C LEU A 141 -7.48 -8.55 -5.40
N ALA A 142 -6.78 -7.52 -4.96
CA ALA A 142 -6.64 -6.26 -5.67
C ALA A 142 -5.16 -5.98 -5.95
N VAL A 143 -4.88 -5.46 -7.13
CA VAL A 143 -3.55 -5.04 -7.54
C VAL A 143 -3.53 -3.53 -7.63
N VAL A 144 -2.58 -2.93 -6.93
CA VAL A 144 -2.40 -1.48 -6.89
C VAL A 144 -0.97 -1.11 -7.27
N LEU A 145 -0.77 0.09 -7.77
CA LEU A 145 0.54 0.65 -8.02
C LEU A 145 0.95 1.53 -6.84
N GLU A 146 2.09 1.23 -6.25
CA GLU A 146 2.71 2.01 -5.18
C GLU A 146 3.88 2.81 -5.74
N VAL A 147 3.94 4.11 -5.43
CA VAL A 147 5.08 4.98 -5.75
C VAL A 147 5.39 5.83 -4.54
N GLY A 148 6.68 5.93 -4.19
CA GLY A 148 7.06 6.70 -3.03
C GLY A 148 8.52 7.11 -3.01
N LEU A 149 8.84 7.86 -1.99
CA LEU A 149 10.17 8.32 -1.67
C LEU A 149 10.45 8.16 -0.17
N GLY A 150 11.70 8.08 0.19
CA GLY A 150 12.08 7.95 1.59
C GLY A 150 13.52 8.27 1.84
N VAL A 151 13.89 8.18 3.09
CA VAL A 151 15.27 8.37 3.55
C VAL A 151 15.69 7.20 4.44
N GLU A 152 16.89 6.73 4.23
CA GLU A 152 17.53 5.77 5.11
C GLU A 152 18.51 6.52 6.00
N ILE A 153 18.43 6.29 7.31
CA ILE A 153 19.24 6.95 8.33
C ILE A 153 20.11 5.89 8.99
N TYR A 154 21.41 6.18 9.10
CA TYR A 154 22.42 5.28 9.68
C TYR A 154 22.42 3.86 9.11
N LYS A 155 22.01 3.70 7.84
CA LYS A 155 21.92 2.40 7.15
C LYS A 155 21.00 1.38 7.83
N ARG A 156 20.16 1.80 8.74
CA ARG A 156 19.30 0.93 9.56
C ARG A 156 17.84 1.38 9.62
N TYR A 157 17.61 2.69 9.79
CA TYR A 157 16.27 3.23 9.94
C TYR A 157 15.79 3.77 8.59
N GLN A 158 14.60 3.40 8.17
CA GLN A 158 14.00 3.91 6.95
C GLN A 158 12.69 4.61 7.28
N ILE A 159 12.50 5.80 6.75
CA ILE A 159 11.23 6.54 6.77
C ILE A 159 10.86 6.76 5.32
N SER A 160 9.66 6.36 4.94
CA SER A 160 9.16 6.53 3.57
C SER A 160 7.74 7.05 3.55
N ALA A 161 7.43 7.80 2.51
CA ALA A 161 6.09 8.25 2.19
C ALA A 161 5.78 7.87 0.75
N GLY A 162 4.58 7.35 0.51
CA GLY A 162 4.16 6.89 -0.79
C GLY A 162 2.69 7.15 -1.05
N TYR A 163 2.33 7.02 -2.30
CA TYR A 163 0.96 7.07 -2.78
C TYR A 163 0.61 5.78 -3.50
N VAL A 164 -0.61 5.33 -3.27
CA VAL A 164 -1.14 4.08 -3.84
C VAL A 164 -2.29 4.40 -4.77
N TRP A 165 -2.17 3.92 -6.02
CA TRP A 165 -3.23 3.97 -7.03
C TRP A 165 -3.78 2.57 -7.27
N ASP A 166 -5.07 2.40 -7.15
CA ASP A 166 -5.71 1.16 -7.52
C ASP A 166 -5.71 0.98 -9.05
N MET A 167 -5.23 -0.19 -9.49
CA MET A 167 -5.30 -0.62 -10.88
C MET A 167 -6.48 -1.58 -11.14
N THR A 168 -6.99 -2.20 -10.08
CA THR A 168 -8.12 -3.13 -10.14
C THR A 168 -9.15 -2.74 -9.08
N ASP A 169 -10.41 -3.08 -9.34
CA ASP A 169 -11.52 -2.79 -8.44
C ASP A 169 -11.39 -3.56 -7.12
N ASP A 170 -11.27 -2.84 -5.99
CA ASP A 170 -11.24 -3.43 -4.65
C ASP A 170 -12.62 -3.94 -4.22
N VAL A 171 -13.67 -3.28 -4.67
CA VAL A 171 -15.05 -3.50 -4.21
C VAL A 171 -16.05 -3.31 -5.35
N ARG A 172 -17.06 -4.21 -5.42
CA ARG A 172 -18.20 -4.10 -6.34
C ARG A 172 -19.50 -4.02 -5.55
N THR A 173 -20.45 -3.23 -6.02
CA THR A 173 -21.79 -3.21 -5.43
C THR A 173 -22.62 -4.41 -5.89
N THR A 174 -23.52 -4.89 -5.01
CA THR A 174 -24.35 -6.08 -5.27
C THR A 174 -25.58 -5.78 -6.13
N LYS A 175 -26.04 -4.54 -6.14
CA LYS A 175 -27.32 -4.13 -6.80
C LYS A 175 -27.14 -3.37 -8.13
N LEU A 176 -25.93 -2.85 -8.39
CA LEU A 176 -25.65 -2.04 -9.57
C LEU A 176 -24.37 -2.58 -10.22
N ASP A 177 -24.48 -3.20 -11.39
CA ASP A 177 -23.38 -3.93 -12.06
C ASP A 177 -22.20 -3.06 -12.50
N ASP A 178 -22.35 -1.71 -12.52
CA ASP A 178 -21.32 -0.78 -13.02
C ASP A 178 -20.67 0.10 -11.94
N PHE A 179 -20.89 -0.17 -10.64
CA PHE A 179 -20.32 0.64 -9.56
C PHE A 179 -19.11 -0.01 -8.92
N ASN A 180 -17.96 0.40 -9.42
CA ASN A 180 -16.66 -0.04 -8.91
C ASN A 180 -16.08 1.00 -7.96
N GLY A 181 -15.56 0.55 -6.83
CA GLY A 181 -14.89 1.37 -5.82
C GLY A 181 -13.38 1.14 -5.81
N HIS A 182 -12.62 2.22 -5.89
CA HIS A 182 -11.15 2.23 -5.83
C HIS A 182 -10.69 2.84 -4.51
N VAL A 183 -9.76 2.19 -3.82
CA VAL A 183 -9.18 2.69 -2.57
C VAL A 183 -7.80 3.28 -2.84
N GLN A 184 -7.72 4.58 -2.92
CA GLN A 184 -6.46 5.31 -3.11
C GLN A 184 -6.06 6.02 -1.81
N GLY A 185 -4.77 6.29 -1.66
CA GLY A 185 -4.33 7.01 -0.47
C GLY A 185 -2.84 7.15 -0.30
N TRP A 186 -2.51 7.91 0.74
CA TRP A 186 -1.14 8.11 1.20
C TRP A 186 -0.77 7.07 2.24
N MET A 187 0.51 6.69 2.23
CA MET A 187 1.08 5.86 3.28
C MET A 187 2.38 6.47 3.78
N ILE A 188 2.65 6.29 5.06
CA ILE A 188 3.91 6.65 5.70
C ILE A 188 4.37 5.42 6.46
N ASP A 189 5.54 4.92 6.13
CA ASP A 189 6.12 3.72 6.75
C ASP A 189 7.43 4.05 7.45
N PHE A 190 7.64 3.39 8.56
CA PHE A 190 8.89 3.34 9.30
C PHE A 190 9.37 1.89 9.38
N ALA A 191 10.60 1.63 8.99
CA ALA A 191 11.21 0.31 9.06
C ALA A 191 12.58 0.34 9.74
N VAL A 192 12.92 -0.74 10.40
CA VAL A 192 14.25 -0.95 11.00
C VAL A 192 14.85 -2.20 10.36
N LEU A 193 15.92 -2.02 9.58
CA LEU A 193 16.56 -3.11 8.84
C LEU A 193 17.85 -3.60 9.52
N PHE A 194 18.08 -4.91 9.46
CA PHE A 194 19.24 -5.60 10.00
C PHE A 194 20.01 -6.33 8.91
#